data_542354f75cea185d131b21d58b889fa7
#
_entry.id   542354f75cea185d131b21d58b889fa7
#
_cell.length_a   1.000
_cell.length_b   1.000
_cell.length_c   1.000
_cell.angle_alpha   90.00
_cell.angle_beta   90.00
_cell.angle_gamma   90.00
#
_symmetry.space_group_name_H-M   'P 1'
#
loop_
_entity.id
_entity.type
_entity.pdbx_description
1 polymer ?
#
loop_
_entity_poly.entity_id
_entity_poly.type
_entity_poly.pdbx_seq_one_letter_code
_entity_poly.pdbx_strand_id
1 'polypeptide(L)'
;MLPTLNAPVGGESNYTNKIAPVGMHLARIYQIIDLGTTEQTGQFGGKKRKVQILFELPLETAIFDPEKGEQPFYARNMYTLSMHEKSTLRKDVHSIEGKTLTEDEAKKYNVFSLIGRECMVNIIHKQSGDKTFANIQTITPLPKGMVCPPAVNPPLVFSTQQPDMVVFRTLPEFVQDKIKLSDEFIAYMNAEMSANYPANKPTPTPIPTFTIENDVKPSDFDWMQGDQEDPTKLPF
;
A
#
# COMPACT_ATOMS: atom_id res chain seq x y z
N MET A 1 37.20 1.13 27.63
CA MET A 1 35.91 0.48 27.94
C MET A 1 35.05 0.64 26.70
N LEU A 2 34.67 -0.46 25.98
CA LEU A 2 33.85 -0.38 24.81
C LEU A 2 32.37 -0.25 25.25
N PRO A 3 31.54 0.61 24.58
CA PRO A 3 30.12 0.70 24.88
C PRO A 3 29.43 -0.63 24.55
N THR A 4 28.53 -1.10 25.42
CA THR A 4 27.78 -2.32 25.27
C THR A 4 26.53 -2.01 24.45
N LEU A 5 26.37 -2.62 23.28
CA LEU A 5 25.17 -2.55 22.46
C LEU A 5 24.33 -3.82 22.74
N ASN A 6 23.29 -3.67 23.54
CA ASN A 6 22.36 -4.78 23.80
C ASN A 6 21.22 -4.72 22.75
N ALA A 7 21.01 -5.83 22.04
CA ALA A 7 19.82 -5.97 21.22
C ALA A 7 18.59 -6.07 22.15
N PRO A 8 17.48 -5.36 21.89
CA PRO A 8 16.25 -5.54 22.66
C PRO A 8 15.75 -6.97 22.42
N VAL A 9 15.53 -7.70 23.51
CA VAL A 9 14.76 -8.95 23.46
C VAL A 9 13.35 -8.56 23.05
N GLY A 10 12.88 -9.08 21.91
CA GLY A 10 11.56 -8.74 21.38
C GLY A 10 10.50 -8.89 22.47
N GLY A 11 9.84 -7.79 22.82
CA GLY A 11 8.69 -7.81 23.71
C GLY A 11 7.60 -8.62 23.02
N GLU A 12 6.98 -9.56 23.72
CA GLU A 12 5.73 -10.18 23.30
C GLU A 12 4.73 -9.04 23.08
N SER A 13 4.38 -8.78 21.83
CA SER A 13 3.32 -7.83 21.52
C SER A 13 2.02 -8.46 22.00
N ASN A 14 1.48 -7.99 23.11
CA ASN A 14 0.17 -8.37 23.65
C ASN A 14 -1.00 -7.86 22.77
N TYR A 15 -0.76 -7.64 21.48
CA TYR A 15 -1.82 -7.38 20.52
C TYR A 15 -2.55 -8.68 20.25
N THR A 16 -3.64 -8.90 20.98
CA THR A 16 -4.60 -9.96 20.64
C THR A 16 -5.09 -9.68 19.23
N ASN A 17 -4.80 -10.57 18.32
CA ASN A 17 -5.18 -10.50 16.91
C ASN A 17 -6.69 -10.75 16.78
N LYS A 18 -7.50 -9.82 17.35
CA LYS A 18 -8.97 -9.88 17.30
C LYS A 18 -9.40 -9.54 15.89
N ILE A 19 -10.18 -10.42 15.29
CA ILE A 19 -10.77 -10.22 13.96
C ILE A 19 -12.27 -9.91 14.12
N ALA A 20 -12.83 -9.16 13.17
CA ALA A 20 -14.24 -8.83 13.17
C ALA A 20 -15.11 -10.11 13.20
N PRO A 21 -16.20 -10.14 13.99
CA PRO A 21 -17.05 -11.33 14.12
C PRO A 21 -17.75 -11.68 12.80
N VAL A 22 -18.11 -12.96 12.66
CA VAL A 22 -18.88 -13.45 11.50
C VAL A 22 -20.31 -12.94 11.59
N GLY A 23 -20.91 -12.62 10.46
CA GLY A 23 -22.32 -12.23 10.35
C GLY A 23 -22.56 -10.94 9.60
N MET A 24 -23.80 -10.48 9.69
CA MET A 24 -24.24 -9.22 9.09
C MET A 24 -24.03 -8.07 10.08
N HIS A 25 -23.29 -7.06 9.65
CA HIS A 25 -22.96 -5.91 10.50
C HIS A 25 -23.32 -4.60 9.80
N LEU A 26 -23.76 -3.63 10.59
CA LEU A 26 -23.83 -2.24 10.16
C LEU A 26 -22.39 -1.75 9.91
N ALA A 27 -22.20 -1.07 8.81
CA ALA A 27 -20.88 -0.59 8.42
C ALA A 27 -20.94 0.83 7.84
N ARG A 28 -19.88 1.59 8.07
CA ARG A 28 -19.66 2.90 7.49
C ARG A 28 -18.29 2.96 6.84
N ILE A 29 -18.23 3.45 5.62
CA ILE A 29 -16.95 3.66 4.93
C ILE A 29 -16.25 4.85 5.57
N TYR A 30 -15.12 4.60 6.22
CA TYR A 30 -14.34 5.64 6.88
C TYR A 30 -12.97 5.89 6.24
N GLN A 31 -12.49 4.95 5.40
CA GLN A 31 -11.21 5.14 4.75
C GLN A 31 -11.21 4.60 3.33
N ILE A 32 -10.70 5.40 2.39
CA ILE A 32 -10.51 5.01 0.98
C ILE A 32 -9.10 5.37 0.56
N ILE A 33 -8.32 4.36 0.22
CA ILE A 33 -6.91 4.50 -0.14
C ILE A 33 -6.71 4.05 -1.58
N ASP A 34 -6.32 4.97 -2.44
CA ASP A 34 -5.81 4.63 -3.77
C ASP A 34 -4.40 4.08 -3.63
N LEU A 35 -4.23 2.83 -4.02
CA LEU A 35 -2.94 2.13 -3.96
C LEU A 35 -2.11 2.34 -5.24
N GLY A 36 -2.68 3.01 -6.24
CA GLY A 36 -2.08 3.25 -7.54
C GLY A 36 -1.99 2.01 -8.42
N THR A 37 -1.28 2.16 -9.52
CA THR A 37 -1.11 1.14 -10.57
C THR A 37 0.17 0.35 -10.33
N THR A 38 0.03 -0.97 -10.24
CA THR A 38 1.16 -1.89 -10.09
C THR A 38 1.05 -3.06 -11.06
N GLU A 39 2.20 -3.65 -11.41
CA GLU A 39 2.23 -4.90 -12.18
C GLU A 39 1.65 -6.04 -11.35
N GLN A 40 0.76 -6.81 -11.95
CA GLN A 40 0.18 -8.00 -11.33
C GLN A 40 0.72 -9.24 -12.04
N THR A 41 1.08 -10.25 -11.26
CA THR A 41 1.53 -11.55 -11.77
C THR A 41 0.36 -12.51 -11.95
N GLY A 42 0.53 -13.57 -12.76
CA GLY A 42 -0.43 -14.64 -12.96
C GLY A 42 -1.21 -14.55 -14.27
N GLN A 43 -2.19 -15.44 -14.43
CA GLN A 43 -2.96 -15.63 -15.68
C GLN A 43 -3.66 -14.35 -16.18
N PHE A 44 -4.05 -13.46 -15.27
CA PHE A 44 -4.66 -12.16 -15.55
C PHE A 44 -3.71 -11.00 -15.19
N GLY A 45 -2.41 -11.20 -15.43
CA GLY A 45 -1.36 -10.23 -15.17
C GLY A 45 -1.55 -8.88 -15.86
N GLY A 46 -0.51 -8.05 -15.78
CA GLY A 46 -0.47 -6.70 -16.36
C GLY A 46 -0.78 -5.61 -15.35
N LYS A 47 -0.68 -4.37 -15.77
CA LYS A 47 -0.85 -3.20 -14.90
C LYS A 47 -2.30 -3.01 -14.47
N LYS A 48 -2.52 -2.95 -13.17
CA LYS A 48 -3.85 -2.72 -12.58
C LYS A 48 -3.75 -1.68 -11.47
N ARG A 49 -4.62 -0.68 -11.55
CA ARG A 49 -4.83 0.26 -10.45
C ARG A 49 -5.74 -0.36 -9.41
N LYS A 50 -5.35 -0.25 -8.13
CA LYS A 50 -6.11 -0.81 -7.03
C LYS A 50 -6.52 0.27 -6.03
N VAL A 51 -7.67 0.06 -5.41
CA VAL A 51 -8.19 0.87 -4.32
C VAL A 51 -8.55 -0.02 -3.15
N GLN A 52 -8.22 0.41 -1.94
CA GLN A 52 -8.62 -0.24 -0.69
C GLN A 52 -9.69 0.59 -0.01
N ILE A 53 -10.79 -0.06 0.37
CA ILE A 53 -11.91 0.55 1.10
C ILE A 53 -12.03 -0.13 2.46
N LEU A 54 -12.07 0.66 3.52
CA LEU A 54 -12.23 0.20 4.89
C LEU A 54 -13.60 0.60 5.41
N PHE A 55 -14.25 -0.38 6.02
CA PHE A 55 -15.59 -0.30 6.59
C PHE A 55 -15.45 -0.41 8.10
N GLU A 56 -15.79 0.65 8.84
CA GLU A 56 -15.90 0.62 10.28
C GLU A 56 -17.20 -0.10 10.68
N LEU A 57 -17.15 -0.91 11.72
CA LEU A 57 -18.28 -1.64 12.30
C LEU A 57 -18.63 -1.01 13.65
N PRO A 58 -19.42 0.07 13.70
CA PRO A 58 -19.53 0.90 14.88
C PRO A 58 -20.23 0.23 16.08
N LEU A 59 -20.94 -0.87 15.84
CA LEU A 59 -21.59 -1.66 16.90
C LEU A 59 -20.73 -2.83 17.42
N GLU A 60 -19.64 -3.15 16.72
CA GLU A 60 -18.73 -4.22 17.11
C GLU A 60 -17.46 -3.59 17.66
N THR A 61 -17.26 -3.67 18.98
CA THR A 61 -16.10 -3.05 19.63
C THR A 61 -15.23 -4.07 20.35
N ALA A 62 -13.96 -3.74 20.50
CA ALA A 62 -13.02 -4.47 21.33
C ALA A 62 -11.89 -3.55 21.82
N ILE A 63 -11.21 -3.95 22.87
CA ILE A 63 -9.98 -3.32 23.31
C ILE A 63 -8.83 -3.95 22.50
N PHE A 64 -8.29 -3.21 21.54
CA PHE A 64 -7.10 -3.60 20.78
C PHE A 64 -5.83 -3.07 21.45
N ASP A 65 -5.93 -1.91 22.03
CA ASP A 65 -4.90 -1.19 22.76
C ASP A 65 -5.47 -0.75 24.10
N PRO A 66 -4.93 -1.22 25.24
CA PRO A 66 -5.43 -0.86 26.57
C PRO A 66 -5.45 0.65 26.84
N GLU A 67 -4.53 1.40 26.24
CA GLU A 67 -4.45 2.85 26.43
C GLU A 67 -5.56 3.62 25.70
N LYS A 68 -6.11 3.04 24.63
CA LYS A 68 -7.14 3.66 23.79
C LYS A 68 -8.57 3.23 24.14
N GLY A 69 -8.72 2.21 25.01
CA GLY A 69 -10.01 1.65 25.39
C GLY A 69 -10.69 0.87 24.26
N GLU A 70 -12.02 0.82 24.29
CA GLU A 70 -12.81 0.14 23.27
C GLU A 70 -12.77 0.88 21.94
N GLN A 71 -12.48 0.14 20.87
CA GLN A 71 -12.45 0.65 19.51
C GLN A 71 -13.28 -0.23 18.58
N PRO A 72 -13.92 0.36 17.55
CA PRO A 72 -14.70 -0.42 16.61
C PRO A 72 -13.80 -1.34 15.78
N PHE A 73 -14.33 -2.52 15.47
CA PHE A 73 -13.74 -3.35 14.43
C PHE A 73 -13.84 -2.67 13.07
N TYR A 74 -12.99 -3.09 12.17
CA TYR A 74 -13.10 -2.73 10.76
C TYR A 74 -12.96 -3.96 9.88
N ALA A 75 -13.58 -3.90 8.73
CA ALA A 75 -13.36 -4.83 7.63
C ALA A 75 -12.81 -4.07 6.43
N ARG A 76 -12.03 -4.75 5.60
CA ARG A 76 -11.45 -4.12 4.41
C ARG A 76 -11.72 -4.94 3.17
N ASN A 77 -11.89 -4.25 2.05
CA ASN A 77 -11.91 -4.88 0.75
C ASN A 77 -10.95 -4.16 -0.20
N MET A 78 -10.32 -4.92 -1.09
CA MET A 78 -9.41 -4.40 -2.10
C MET A 78 -10.00 -4.66 -3.47
N TYR A 79 -10.10 -3.62 -4.29
CA TYR A 79 -10.67 -3.69 -5.62
C TYR A 79 -9.65 -3.31 -6.68
N THR A 80 -9.79 -3.89 -7.88
CA THR A 80 -9.27 -3.24 -9.07
C THR A 80 -10.16 -2.02 -9.35
N LEU A 81 -9.54 -0.85 -9.53
CA LEU A 81 -10.26 0.39 -9.82
C LEU A 81 -10.83 0.32 -11.25
N SER A 82 -12.00 -0.26 -11.36
CA SER A 82 -12.71 -0.44 -12.62
C SER A 82 -14.21 -0.34 -12.39
N MET A 83 -14.87 0.48 -13.19
CA MET A 83 -16.33 0.62 -13.22
C MET A 83 -16.96 -0.14 -14.40
N HIS A 84 -16.22 -1.11 -14.96
CA HIS A 84 -16.76 -2.03 -15.97
C HIS A 84 -17.94 -2.82 -15.38
N GLU A 85 -18.95 -3.11 -16.18
CA GLU A 85 -20.19 -3.80 -15.81
C GLU A 85 -19.95 -5.07 -14.96
N LYS A 86 -18.94 -5.87 -15.31
CA LYS A 86 -18.61 -7.12 -14.61
C LYS A 86 -17.70 -6.95 -13.39
N SER A 87 -17.23 -5.73 -13.07
CA SER A 87 -16.30 -5.51 -11.97
C SER A 87 -16.99 -5.63 -10.61
N THR A 88 -16.28 -6.18 -9.64
CA THR A 88 -16.76 -6.28 -8.25
C THR A 88 -16.97 -4.89 -7.66
N LEU A 89 -16.06 -3.94 -7.93
CA LEU A 89 -16.21 -2.58 -7.44
C LEU A 89 -17.54 -1.95 -7.87
N ARG A 90 -17.91 -2.04 -9.15
CA ARG A 90 -19.19 -1.46 -9.62
C ARG A 90 -20.38 -2.13 -8.95
N LYS A 91 -20.37 -3.45 -8.77
CA LYS A 91 -21.44 -4.17 -8.07
C LYS A 91 -21.61 -3.70 -6.64
N ASP A 92 -20.50 -3.56 -5.92
CA ASP A 92 -20.53 -3.11 -4.52
C ASP A 92 -20.92 -1.62 -4.41
N VAL A 93 -20.51 -0.77 -5.36
CA VAL A 93 -20.98 0.61 -5.46
C VAL A 93 -22.50 0.67 -5.66
N HIS A 94 -23.09 -0.16 -6.55
CA HIS A 94 -24.53 -0.24 -6.71
C HIS A 94 -25.23 -0.62 -5.40
N SER A 95 -24.65 -1.57 -4.65
CA SER A 95 -25.19 -1.99 -3.36
C SER A 95 -25.11 -0.88 -2.31
N ILE A 96 -23.99 -0.15 -2.22
CA ILE A 96 -23.79 0.94 -1.26
C ILE A 96 -24.70 2.14 -1.59
N GLU A 97 -24.77 2.52 -2.87
CA GLU A 97 -25.62 3.64 -3.32
C GLU A 97 -27.12 3.28 -3.34
N GLY A 98 -27.47 1.99 -3.26
CA GLY A 98 -28.85 1.51 -3.35
C GLY A 98 -29.50 1.74 -4.72
N LYS A 99 -28.68 1.96 -5.76
CA LYS A 99 -29.13 2.17 -7.15
C LYS A 99 -28.17 1.60 -8.17
N THR A 100 -28.70 1.24 -9.35
CA THR A 100 -27.88 0.84 -10.48
C THR A 100 -27.41 2.08 -11.24
N LEU A 101 -26.09 2.21 -11.44
CA LEU A 101 -25.51 3.30 -12.24
C LEU A 101 -25.63 2.96 -13.73
N THR A 102 -26.01 3.95 -14.52
CA THR A 102 -25.91 3.89 -15.99
C THR A 102 -24.43 3.87 -16.42
N GLU A 103 -24.15 3.55 -17.69
CA GLU A 103 -22.79 3.56 -18.21
C GLU A 103 -22.11 4.94 -18.11
N ASP A 104 -22.88 6.00 -18.35
CA ASP A 104 -22.36 7.37 -18.29
C ASP A 104 -22.12 7.85 -16.85
N GLU A 105 -22.96 7.45 -15.90
CA GLU A 105 -22.72 7.67 -14.46
C GLU A 105 -21.49 6.88 -13.99
N ALA A 106 -21.38 5.64 -14.40
CA ALA A 106 -20.26 4.78 -14.04
C ALA A 106 -18.90 5.32 -14.53
N LYS A 107 -18.83 5.83 -15.77
CA LYS A 107 -17.60 6.44 -16.32
C LYS A 107 -17.16 7.68 -15.55
N LYS A 108 -18.08 8.42 -14.97
CA LYS A 108 -17.81 9.67 -14.22
C LYS A 108 -17.77 9.47 -12.72
N TYR A 109 -17.98 8.23 -12.24
CA TYR A 109 -18.12 7.96 -10.83
C TYR A 109 -16.80 8.16 -10.08
N ASN A 110 -16.83 9.02 -9.06
CA ASN A 110 -15.70 9.23 -8.16
C ASN A 110 -15.84 8.30 -6.95
N VAL A 111 -14.98 7.29 -6.84
CA VAL A 111 -15.01 6.31 -5.75
C VAL A 111 -14.81 6.97 -4.38
N PHE A 112 -14.11 8.09 -4.28
CA PHE A 112 -13.95 8.83 -3.04
C PHE A 112 -15.28 9.41 -2.50
N SER A 113 -16.32 9.55 -3.34
CA SER A 113 -17.65 9.98 -2.88
C SER A 113 -18.36 8.96 -1.98
N LEU A 114 -17.83 7.74 -1.89
CA LEU A 114 -18.30 6.72 -0.96
C LEU A 114 -17.91 6.96 0.49
N ILE A 115 -16.99 7.90 0.77
CA ILE A 115 -16.58 8.19 2.15
C ILE A 115 -17.81 8.61 2.99
N GLY A 116 -17.96 8.03 4.16
CA GLY A 116 -19.10 8.26 5.06
C GLY A 116 -20.38 7.52 4.69
N ARG A 117 -20.46 6.84 3.52
CA ARG A 117 -21.64 6.03 3.14
C ARG A 117 -21.82 4.86 4.09
N GLU A 118 -23.08 4.53 4.32
CA GLU A 118 -23.53 3.47 5.20
C GLU A 118 -24.01 2.27 4.40
N CYS A 119 -23.75 1.07 4.90
CA CYS A 119 -24.21 -0.17 4.29
C CYS A 119 -24.27 -1.30 5.32
N MET A 120 -24.72 -2.48 4.89
CA MET A 120 -24.54 -3.71 5.62
C MET A 120 -23.43 -4.52 4.98
N VAL A 121 -22.55 -5.11 5.79
CA VAL A 121 -21.51 -6.03 5.32
C VAL A 121 -21.72 -7.41 5.95
N ASN A 122 -21.65 -8.46 5.15
CA ASN A 122 -21.61 -9.83 5.65
C ASN A 122 -20.16 -10.29 5.74
N ILE A 123 -19.71 -10.60 6.94
CA ILE A 123 -18.36 -11.06 7.23
C ILE A 123 -18.34 -12.56 7.36
N ILE A 124 -17.39 -13.20 6.70
CA ILE A 124 -17.06 -14.61 6.86
C ILE A 124 -15.60 -14.76 7.27
N HIS A 125 -15.32 -15.79 8.02
CA HIS A 125 -13.93 -16.15 8.32
C HIS A 125 -13.39 -17.12 7.27
N LYS A 126 -12.21 -16.83 6.74
CA LYS A 126 -11.45 -17.71 5.86
C LYS A 126 -10.11 -18.04 6.49
N GLN A 127 -9.78 -19.32 6.49
CA GLN A 127 -8.48 -19.81 6.96
C GLN A 127 -7.47 -19.82 5.80
N SER A 128 -6.27 -19.36 6.05
CA SER A 128 -5.15 -19.44 5.12
C SER A 128 -3.88 -19.76 5.91
N GLY A 129 -3.43 -21.01 5.81
CA GLY A 129 -2.43 -21.59 6.71
C GLY A 129 -2.95 -21.54 8.16
N ASP A 130 -2.11 -21.09 9.07
CA ASP A 130 -2.43 -20.97 10.50
C ASP A 130 -3.19 -19.68 10.87
N LYS A 131 -3.49 -18.84 9.89
CA LYS A 131 -4.15 -17.54 10.11
C LYS A 131 -5.60 -17.54 9.63
N THR A 132 -6.47 -16.97 10.47
CA THR A 132 -7.88 -16.72 10.13
C THR A 132 -8.04 -15.25 9.76
N PHE A 133 -8.77 -14.98 8.68
CA PHE A 133 -9.04 -13.66 8.16
C PHE A 133 -10.54 -13.39 8.11
N ALA A 134 -10.97 -12.21 8.58
CA ALA A 134 -12.32 -11.72 8.38
C ALA A 134 -12.43 -11.08 6.99
N ASN A 135 -13.24 -11.67 6.12
CA ASN A 135 -13.43 -11.22 4.75
C ASN A 135 -14.87 -10.76 4.54
N ILE A 136 -15.06 -9.66 3.83
CA ILE A 136 -16.39 -9.24 3.37
C ILE A 136 -16.81 -10.18 2.23
N GLN A 137 -17.90 -10.89 2.42
CA GLN A 137 -18.51 -11.77 1.43
C GLN A 137 -19.48 -11.00 0.53
N THR A 138 -20.34 -10.17 1.14
CA THR A 138 -21.35 -9.38 0.43
C THR A 138 -21.53 -8.03 1.10
N ILE A 139 -21.90 -7.04 0.28
CA ILE A 139 -22.31 -5.72 0.73
C ILE A 139 -23.75 -5.51 0.24
N THR A 140 -24.61 -5.02 1.13
CA THR A 140 -25.99 -4.71 0.82
C THR A 140 -26.34 -3.30 1.28
N PRO A 141 -27.32 -2.63 0.67
CA PRO A 141 -27.76 -1.32 1.10
C PRO A 141 -28.29 -1.37 2.52
N LEU A 142 -28.22 -0.26 3.22
CA LEU A 142 -28.81 -0.13 4.55
C LEU A 142 -30.33 -0.28 4.44
N PRO A 143 -30.98 -1.17 5.23
CA PRO A 143 -32.43 -1.30 5.26
C PRO A 143 -33.12 0.01 5.63
N LYS A 144 -34.28 0.26 5.01
CA LYS A 144 -35.07 1.47 5.30
C LYS A 144 -35.43 1.55 6.79
N GLY A 145 -35.19 2.73 7.38
CA GLY A 145 -35.46 2.97 8.80
C GLY A 145 -34.36 2.52 9.75
N MET A 146 -33.32 1.85 9.26
CA MET A 146 -32.14 1.54 10.06
C MET A 146 -31.17 2.72 10.02
N VAL A 147 -30.56 3.03 11.15
CA VAL A 147 -29.58 4.12 11.28
C VAL A 147 -28.25 3.50 11.71
N CYS A 148 -27.22 3.81 10.96
CA CYS A 148 -25.87 3.46 11.33
C CYS A 148 -25.32 4.51 12.31
N PRO A 149 -24.76 4.13 13.45
CA PRO A 149 -24.14 5.07 14.37
C PRO A 149 -23.06 5.93 13.69
N PRO A 150 -22.76 7.12 14.23
CA PRO A 150 -21.63 7.92 13.75
C PRO A 150 -20.33 7.12 13.77
N ALA A 151 -19.43 7.42 12.84
CA ALA A 151 -18.10 6.83 12.85
C ALA A 151 -17.30 7.29 14.07
N VAL A 152 -16.58 6.40 14.69
CA VAL A 152 -15.61 6.69 15.76
C VAL A 152 -14.30 7.18 15.16
N ASN A 153 -13.86 6.53 14.06
CA ASN A 153 -12.65 6.92 13.36
C ASN A 153 -12.92 8.08 12.38
N PRO A 154 -12.02 9.07 12.29
CA PRO A 154 -12.16 10.16 11.34
C PRO A 154 -12.10 9.64 9.89
N PRO A 155 -12.87 10.25 8.97
CA PRO A 155 -12.80 9.88 7.57
C PRO A 155 -11.41 10.21 6.99
N LEU A 156 -10.86 9.28 6.20
CA LEU A 156 -9.56 9.44 5.55
C LEU A 156 -9.62 9.05 4.09
N VAL A 157 -9.08 9.91 3.23
CA VAL A 157 -8.93 9.65 1.80
C VAL A 157 -7.48 9.88 1.40
N PHE A 158 -6.92 8.95 0.63
CA PHE A 158 -5.59 9.08 0.06
C PHE A 158 -5.60 8.82 -1.45
N SER A 159 -4.99 9.72 -2.23
CA SER A 159 -4.86 9.60 -3.68
C SER A 159 -3.38 9.57 -4.09
N THR A 160 -3.01 8.61 -4.93
CA THR A 160 -1.67 8.55 -5.52
C THR A 160 -1.45 9.59 -6.63
N GLN A 161 -2.51 10.20 -7.17
CA GLN A 161 -2.39 11.26 -8.17
C GLN A 161 -2.04 12.62 -7.55
N GLN A 162 -2.47 12.85 -6.31
CA GLN A 162 -2.16 14.06 -5.53
C GLN A 162 -1.86 13.60 -4.09
N PRO A 163 -0.67 13.05 -3.83
CA PRO A 163 -0.35 12.48 -2.55
C PRO A 163 -0.22 13.55 -1.46
N ASP A 164 -1.04 13.43 -0.42
CA ASP A 164 -0.80 14.14 0.82
C ASP A 164 0.20 13.34 1.65
N MET A 165 1.43 13.84 1.78
CA MET A 165 2.50 13.15 2.49
C MET A 165 2.30 13.11 4.01
N VAL A 166 1.45 13.99 4.57
CA VAL A 166 1.06 13.91 5.99
C VAL A 166 0.16 12.70 6.18
N VAL A 167 -0.88 12.59 5.37
CA VAL A 167 -1.77 11.41 5.35
C VAL A 167 -0.99 10.13 5.06
N PHE A 168 -0.11 10.15 4.05
CA PHE A 168 0.71 8.98 3.69
C PHE A 168 1.46 8.39 4.88
N ARG A 169 2.09 9.24 5.72
CA ARG A 169 2.85 8.80 6.89
C ARG A 169 1.99 8.21 8.00
N THR A 170 0.69 8.48 8.02
CA THR A 170 -0.25 7.89 9.00
C THR A 170 -0.73 6.50 8.58
N LEU A 171 -0.55 6.12 7.31
CA LEU A 171 -0.97 4.82 6.81
C LEU A 171 -0.07 3.70 7.39
N PRO A 172 -0.60 2.49 7.59
CA PRO A 172 0.20 1.33 7.99
C PRO A 172 1.34 1.07 6.99
N GLU A 173 2.50 0.65 7.49
CA GLU A 173 3.71 0.43 6.69
C GLU A 173 3.47 -0.45 5.46
N PHE A 174 2.76 -1.58 5.64
CA PHE A 174 2.43 -2.48 4.53
C PHE A 174 1.57 -1.84 3.43
N VAL A 175 0.80 -0.78 3.76
CA VAL A 175 0.02 0.02 2.79
C VAL A 175 0.94 1.00 2.09
N GLN A 176 1.78 1.71 2.86
CA GLN A 176 2.80 2.60 2.30
C GLN A 176 3.69 1.88 1.30
N ASP A 177 4.14 0.66 1.61
CA ASP A 177 5.01 -0.12 0.72
C ASP A 177 4.34 -0.48 -0.59
N LYS A 178 3.04 -0.80 -0.56
CA LYS A 178 2.27 -0.99 -1.81
C LYS A 178 2.16 0.28 -2.64
N ILE A 179 1.92 1.41 -1.98
CA ILE A 179 1.82 2.72 -2.65
C ILE A 179 3.16 3.11 -3.28
N LYS A 180 4.28 2.91 -2.57
CA LYS A 180 5.63 3.21 -3.07
C LYS A 180 5.98 2.48 -4.36
N LEU A 181 5.37 1.31 -4.62
CA LEU A 181 5.58 0.52 -5.81
C LEU A 181 4.68 0.94 -6.99
N SER A 182 3.78 1.90 -6.81
CA SER A 182 2.85 2.33 -7.85
C SER A 182 3.49 3.32 -8.83
N ASP A 183 3.08 3.21 -10.09
CA ASP A 183 3.57 4.09 -11.16
C ASP A 183 3.32 5.57 -10.84
N GLU A 184 2.14 5.91 -10.31
CA GLU A 184 1.75 7.28 -9.98
C GLU A 184 2.59 7.86 -8.85
N PHE A 185 2.85 7.09 -7.79
CA PHE A 185 3.64 7.55 -6.65
C PHE A 185 5.12 7.70 -7.02
N ILE A 186 5.66 6.78 -7.82
CA ILE A 186 7.02 6.88 -8.37
C ILE A 186 7.15 8.14 -9.23
N ALA A 187 6.16 8.40 -10.10
CA ALA A 187 6.16 9.60 -10.94
C ALA A 187 6.11 10.89 -10.09
N TYR A 188 5.29 10.91 -9.05
CA TYR A 188 5.21 12.02 -8.11
C TYR A 188 6.56 12.27 -7.41
N MET A 189 7.17 11.23 -6.85
CA MET A 189 8.46 11.35 -6.16
C MET A 189 9.58 11.84 -7.08
N ASN A 190 9.61 11.38 -8.33
CA ASN A 190 10.58 11.84 -9.32
C ASN A 190 10.37 13.31 -9.70
N ALA A 191 9.12 13.77 -9.78
CA ALA A 191 8.80 15.17 -10.04
C ALA A 191 9.23 16.06 -8.87
N GLU A 192 8.95 15.67 -7.62
CA GLU A 192 9.38 16.37 -6.42
C GLU A 192 10.91 16.45 -6.30
N MET A 193 11.61 15.34 -6.59
CA MET A 193 13.08 15.34 -6.60
C MET A 193 13.62 16.30 -7.66
N SER A 194 13.04 16.33 -8.87
CA SER A 194 13.46 17.21 -9.95
C SER A 194 13.18 18.69 -9.64
N ALA A 195 12.09 18.99 -8.94
CA ALA A 195 11.73 20.35 -8.53
C ALA A 195 12.65 20.87 -7.42
N ASN A 196 13.00 20.02 -6.46
CA ASN A 196 13.85 20.39 -5.32
C ASN A 196 15.35 20.36 -5.63
N TYR A 197 15.76 19.62 -6.66
CA TYR A 197 17.12 19.59 -7.22
C TYR A 197 17.07 19.96 -8.70
N PRO A 198 16.87 21.26 -9.07
CA PRO A 198 17.04 21.70 -10.44
C PRO A 198 18.47 21.33 -10.82
N ALA A 199 18.61 20.51 -11.86
CA ALA A 199 19.90 20.01 -12.29
C ALA A 199 20.83 21.19 -12.57
N ASN A 200 21.67 21.56 -11.59
CA ASN A 200 22.93 22.15 -11.84
C ASN A 200 23.72 21.07 -12.59
N LYS A 201 23.52 21.01 -13.93
CA LYS A 201 24.47 20.32 -14.78
C LYS A 201 25.82 20.98 -14.46
N PRO A 202 26.76 20.31 -13.81
CA PRO A 202 28.14 20.73 -13.93
C PRO A 202 28.40 20.63 -15.45
N THR A 203 28.65 21.78 -16.07
CA THR A 203 29.25 21.80 -17.40
C THR A 203 30.40 20.82 -17.34
N PRO A 204 30.47 19.78 -18.20
CA PRO A 204 31.58 18.86 -18.16
C PRO A 204 32.82 19.72 -18.32
N THR A 205 33.60 19.88 -17.27
CA THR A 205 34.93 20.48 -17.34
C THR A 205 35.64 19.64 -18.36
N PRO A 206 36.19 20.22 -19.45
CA PRO A 206 36.92 19.45 -20.44
C PRO A 206 38.01 18.70 -19.69
N ILE A 207 37.98 17.39 -19.78
CA ILE A 207 39.01 16.51 -19.22
C ILE A 207 40.30 17.02 -19.84
N PRO A 208 41.29 17.45 -19.04
CA PRO A 208 42.59 17.84 -19.60
C PRO A 208 43.10 16.62 -20.38
N THR A 209 43.29 16.80 -21.66
CA THR A 209 43.91 15.79 -22.52
C THR A 209 45.35 15.66 -22.05
N PHE A 210 45.60 14.67 -21.22
CA PHE A 210 46.98 14.27 -20.91
C PHE A 210 47.56 13.64 -22.15
N THR A 211 48.40 14.37 -22.85
CA THR A 211 49.28 13.81 -23.87
C THR A 211 50.28 12.94 -23.12
N ILE A 212 50.11 11.62 -23.18
CA ILE A 212 51.13 10.68 -22.69
C ILE A 212 52.29 10.77 -23.69
N GLU A 213 53.36 11.49 -23.33
CA GLU A 213 54.63 11.34 -24.00
C GLU A 213 55.10 9.91 -23.75
N ASN A 214 55.33 9.18 -24.86
CA ASN A 214 55.73 7.79 -24.91
C ASN A 214 57.19 7.61 -24.48
N ASP A 215 57.47 7.70 -23.16
CA ASP A 215 58.80 7.38 -22.62
C ASP A 215 58.75 6.59 -21.29
N VAL A 216 57.71 5.80 -21.07
CA VAL A 216 57.66 4.85 -19.92
C VAL A 216 58.02 3.46 -20.46
N LYS A 217 59.20 2.98 -20.09
CA LYS A 217 59.65 1.62 -20.43
C LYS A 217 58.79 0.59 -19.65
N PRO A 218 58.46 -0.56 -20.29
CA PRO A 218 57.65 -1.61 -19.66
C PRO A 218 58.20 -2.23 -18.36
N SER A 219 59.44 -1.90 -17.99
CA SER A 219 60.13 -2.42 -16.81
C SER A 219 59.76 -1.78 -15.50
N ASP A 220 58.93 -0.70 -15.51
CA ASP A 220 58.63 0.07 -14.29
C ASP A 220 57.32 -0.36 -13.59
N PHE A 221 56.68 -1.43 -14.04
CA PHE A 221 55.47 -1.99 -13.45
C PHE A 221 55.68 -3.42 -12.88
N ASP A 222 56.63 -3.54 -11.95
CA ASP A 222 56.96 -4.81 -11.29
C ASP A 222 55.88 -5.36 -10.34
N TRP A 223 54.80 -4.63 -10.11
CA TRP A 223 53.67 -5.06 -9.25
C TRP A 223 52.54 -5.80 -10.00
N MET A 224 52.65 -6.00 -11.32
CA MET A 224 51.65 -6.74 -12.12
C MET A 224 51.92 -8.23 -12.26
N GLN A 225 52.95 -8.79 -11.62
CA GLN A 225 53.15 -10.23 -11.53
C GLN A 225 52.59 -10.76 -10.22
N GLY A 226 51.26 -10.68 -10.06
CA GLY A 226 50.52 -11.39 -9.03
C GLY A 226 50.13 -12.77 -9.53
N ASP A 227 50.40 -13.76 -8.72
CA ASP A 227 50.27 -15.19 -8.89
C ASP A 227 49.03 -15.64 -9.66
N GLN A 228 49.23 -16.38 -10.74
CA GLN A 228 48.16 -17.17 -11.37
C GLN A 228 47.87 -18.37 -10.50
N GLU A 229 46.83 -18.30 -9.69
CA GLU A 229 46.29 -19.48 -9.00
C GLU A 229 45.67 -20.44 -10.02
N ASP A 230 46.17 -21.68 -9.99
CA ASP A 230 45.72 -22.82 -10.77
C ASP A 230 44.23 -23.15 -10.49
N PRO A 231 43.32 -23.04 -11.51
CA PRO A 231 41.89 -23.25 -11.32
C PRO A 231 41.46 -24.69 -11.08
N THR A 232 42.40 -25.63 -10.89
CA THR A 232 42.10 -27.08 -10.73
C THR A 232 42.09 -27.56 -9.28
N LYS A 233 42.31 -26.68 -8.28
CA LYS A 233 42.25 -27.07 -6.85
C LYS A 233 41.06 -26.42 -6.14
N LEU A 234 39.89 -27.02 -6.26
CA LEU A 234 38.78 -26.82 -5.33
C LEU A 234 38.89 -27.86 -4.21
N PRO A 235 38.91 -27.47 -2.93
CA PRO A 235 38.75 -28.41 -1.82
C PRO A 235 37.27 -28.77 -1.70
N PHE A 236 37.02 -30.03 -1.42
CA PHE A 236 35.75 -30.69 -1.15
C PHE A 236 35.02 -30.09 0.04
#